data_78abd7d3c793176dfc7af1c056c2db13
#
_entry.id   78abd7d3c793176dfc7af1c056c2db13
#
_cell.length_a   1.000
_cell.length_b   1.000
_cell.length_c   1.000
_cell.angle_alpha   90.00
_cell.angle_beta   90.00
_cell.angle_gamma   90.00
#
_symmetry.space_group_name_H-M   'P 1'
#
loop_
_entity.id
_entity.type
_entity.pdbx_description
1 polymer ?
#
loop_
_entity_poly.entity_id
_entity_poly.type
_entity_poly.pdbx_seq_one_letter_code
_entity_poly.pdbx_strand_id
1 'polypeptide(L)'
;MKQKWVIIDEDEAPLYWCEGDENVGAIMEFDTEEDANIFLAAAAEIPFVDTSMCYPVSIECHMEGSRNYTGFIPVANGDNIDLVRR
;
A
#
# COMPACT_ATOMS: atom_id res chain seq x y z
N MET A 1 7.47 -18.76 10.43
CA MET A 1 6.66 -17.53 10.44
C MET A 1 6.50 -16.99 9.03
N LYS A 2 5.28 -16.57 8.70
CA LYS A 2 5.04 -15.99 7.39
C LYS A 2 5.63 -14.59 7.32
N GLN A 3 6.48 -14.36 6.33
CA GLN A 3 6.95 -13.04 6.01
C GLN A 3 5.84 -12.25 5.31
N LYS A 4 5.70 -10.99 5.69
CA LYS A 4 4.82 -10.03 5.03
C LYS A 4 5.65 -8.88 4.51
N TRP A 5 5.06 -8.10 3.63
CA TRP A 5 5.72 -6.94 3.02
C TRP A 5 4.88 -5.70 3.25
N VAL A 6 5.52 -4.60 3.61
CA VAL A 6 4.89 -3.29 3.71
C VAL A 6 5.66 -2.32 2.83
N ILE A 7 5.01 -1.23 2.45
CA ILE A 7 5.65 -0.16 1.68
C ILE A 7 5.96 0.95 2.65
N ILE A 8 7.21 1.40 2.69
CA ILE A 8 7.61 2.52 3.54
C ILE A 8 7.99 3.72 2.70
N ASP A 9 7.87 4.90 3.29
CA ASP A 9 8.25 6.16 2.66
C ASP A 9 9.65 6.59 3.07
N GLU A 10 10.04 7.83 2.74
CA GLU A 10 11.37 8.36 3.05
C GLU A 10 11.65 8.46 4.56
N ASP A 11 10.60 8.54 5.37
CA ASP A 11 10.71 8.59 6.83
C ASP A 11 10.65 7.20 7.46
N GLU A 12 10.70 6.15 6.64
CA GLU A 12 10.60 4.76 7.06
C GLU A 12 9.25 4.43 7.72
N ALA A 13 8.22 5.23 7.43
CA ALA A 13 6.88 5.00 7.94
C ALA A 13 6.08 4.15 6.96
N PRO A 14 5.32 3.16 7.45
CA PRO A 14 4.49 2.33 6.57
C PRO A 14 3.34 3.13 5.99
N LEU A 15 2.98 2.81 4.76
CA LEU A 15 1.85 3.46 4.11
C LEU A 15 0.53 2.93 4.67
N TYR A 16 -0.44 3.83 4.76
CA TYR A 16 -1.79 3.53 5.21
C TYR A 16 -2.77 3.66 4.06
N TRP A 17 -3.86 2.94 4.16
CA TRP A 17 -5.01 3.16 3.30
C TRP A 17 -6.21 3.53 4.15
N CYS A 18 -6.84 4.67 3.84
CA CYS A 18 -8.07 5.12 4.50
C CYS A 18 -9.23 4.88 3.56
N GLU A 19 -10.24 4.15 4.01
CA GLU A 19 -11.45 3.91 3.23
C GLU A 19 -12.52 4.93 3.56
N GLY A 20 -13.07 5.58 2.53
CA GLY A 20 -14.15 6.52 2.69
C GLY A 20 -13.77 7.73 3.53
N ASP A 21 -14.73 8.23 4.32
CA ASP A 21 -14.56 9.40 5.18
C ASP A 21 -13.99 9.04 6.55
N GLU A 22 -13.58 7.80 6.75
CA GLU A 22 -13.01 7.37 8.02
C GLU A 22 -11.62 7.96 8.21
N ASN A 23 -11.37 8.47 9.41
CA ASN A 23 -10.07 9.04 9.78
C ASN A 23 -9.06 7.97 10.22
N VAL A 24 -9.45 6.71 10.16
CA VAL A 24 -8.59 5.60 10.57
C VAL A 24 -8.17 4.81 9.33
N GLY A 25 -6.87 4.81 9.07
CA GLY A 25 -6.31 4.02 7.99
C GLY A 25 -5.82 2.68 8.50
N ALA A 26 -5.66 1.74 7.58
CA ALA A 26 -5.03 0.45 7.86
C ALA A 26 -3.65 0.42 7.20
N ILE A 27 -2.67 -0.13 7.92
CA ILE A 27 -1.33 -0.33 7.35
C ILE A 27 -1.48 -1.38 6.25
N MET A 28 -0.93 -1.09 5.07
CA MET A 28 -1.03 -2.00 3.93
C MET A 28 0.04 -3.09 4.01
N GLU A 29 -0.40 -4.34 4.10
CA GLU A 29 0.48 -5.51 4.05
C GLU A 29 0.24 -6.28 2.75
N PHE A 30 1.30 -6.90 2.24
CA PHE A 30 1.26 -7.72 1.03
C PHE A 30 1.92 -9.05 1.32
N ASP A 31 1.47 -10.10 0.66
CA ASP A 31 2.02 -11.45 0.87
C ASP A 31 3.41 -11.62 0.27
N THR A 32 3.72 -10.89 -0.81
CA THR A 32 5.02 -10.99 -1.49
C THR A 32 5.53 -9.60 -1.86
N GLU A 33 6.84 -9.52 -2.08
CA GLU A 33 7.46 -8.30 -2.59
C GLU A 33 6.88 -7.91 -3.95
N GLU A 34 6.62 -8.90 -4.79
CA GLU A 34 6.03 -8.66 -6.11
C GLU A 34 4.68 -7.94 -6.00
N ASP A 35 3.83 -8.38 -5.09
CA ASP A 35 2.52 -7.75 -4.88
C ASP A 35 2.66 -6.31 -4.42
N ALA A 36 3.62 -6.03 -3.53
CA ALA A 36 3.89 -4.67 -3.09
C ALA A 36 4.40 -3.80 -4.25
N ASN A 37 5.28 -4.35 -5.09
CA ASN A 37 5.80 -3.63 -6.25
C ASN A 37 4.72 -3.38 -7.31
N ILE A 38 3.80 -4.30 -7.50
CA ILE A 38 2.68 -4.13 -8.43
C ILE A 38 1.79 -2.98 -7.95
N PHE A 39 1.53 -2.91 -6.65
CA PHE A 39 0.77 -1.81 -6.06
C PHE A 39 1.48 -0.47 -6.29
N LEU A 40 2.78 -0.41 -6.01
CA LEU A 40 3.57 0.81 -6.22
C LEU A 40 3.60 1.24 -7.67
N ALA A 41 3.75 0.31 -8.60
CA ALA A 41 3.75 0.61 -10.03
C ALA A 41 2.42 1.21 -10.47
N ALA A 42 1.31 0.68 -9.97
CA ALA A 42 -0.01 1.21 -10.26
C ALA A 42 -0.20 2.61 -9.65
N ALA A 43 0.28 2.80 -8.42
CA ALA A 43 0.22 4.10 -7.76
C ALA A 43 1.03 5.17 -8.50
N ALA A 44 2.16 4.78 -9.08
CA ALA A 44 3.02 5.69 -9.83
C ALA A 44 2.34 6.22 -11.12
N GLU A 45 1.33 5.52 -11.61
CA GLU A 45 0.56 5.97 -12.77
C GLU A 45 -0.43 7.09 -12.43
N ILE A 46 -0.66 7.33 -11.14
CA ILE A 46 -1.62 8.34 -10.69
C ILE A 46 -0.89 9.68 -10.58
N PRO A 47 -1.30 10.72 -11.37
CA PRO A 47 -0.52 11.96 -11.47
C PRO A 47 -0.32 12.73 -10.17
N PHE A 48 -1.23 12.60 -9.21
CA PHE A 48 -1.14 13.35 -7.95
C PHE A 48 -0.55 12.52 -6.80
N VAL A 49 0.01 11.35 -7.11
CA VAL A 49 0.66 10.47 -6.11
C VAL A 49 2.15 10.43 -6.40
N ASP A 50 2.95 10.69 -5.36
CA ASP A 50 4.40 10.61 -5.46
C ASP A 50 4.87 9.34 -4.73
N THR A 51 5.44 8.40 -5.49
CA THR A 51 5.97 7.16 -4.95
C THR A 51 7.49 7.06 -5.08
N SER A 52 8.15 8.17 -5.46
CA SER A 52 9.58 8.14 -5.78
C SER A 52 10.48 7.71 -4.61
N MET A 53 10.04 7.98 -3.39
CA MET A 53 10.79 7.64 -2.17
C MET A 53 10.22 6.43 -1.44
N CYS A 54 9.29 5.71 -2.08
CA CYS A 54 8.65 4.55 -1.47
C CYS A 54 9.25 3.25 -1.98
N TYR A 55 9.38 2.28 -1.09
CA TYR A 55 9.90 0.97 -1.47
C TYR A 55 9.37 -0.10 -0.51
N PRO A 56 9.29 -1.37 -0.95
CA PRO A 56 8.81 -2.44 -0.08
C PRO A 56 9.90 -2.94 0.86
N VAL A 57 9.51 -3.31 2.07
CA VAL A 57 10.38 -3.99 3.04
C VAL A 57 9.65 -5.18 3.62
N SER A 58 10.39 -6.21 3.99
CA SER A 58 9.80 -7.37 4.62
C SER A 58 9.69 -7.17 6.13
N ILE A 59 8.62 -7.73 6.70
CA ILE A 59 8.41 -7.76 8.13
C ILE A 59 8.13 -9.20 8.55
N GLU A 60 8.54 -9.55 9.77
CA GLU A 60 8.41 -10.92 10.26
C GLU A 60 7.14 -11.15 11.07
N CYS A 61 6.45 -10.08 11.44
CA CYS A 61 5.26 -10.18 12.26
C CYS A 61 4.16 -9.27 11.71
N HIS A 62 2.93 -9.67 11.97
CA HIS A 62 1.76 -8.88 11.61
C HIS A 62 1.74 -7.59 12.44
N MET A 63 1.58 -6.46 11.78
CA MET A 63 1.46 -5.16 12.45
C MET A 63 0.03 -4.93 12.88
N GLU A 64 -0.15 -4.44 14.10
CA GLU A 64 -1.49 -4.13 14.61
C GLU A 64 -2.14 -3.06 13.74
N GLY A 65 -3.40 -3.29 13.40
CA GLY A 65 -4.16 -2.35 12.56
C GLY A 65 -3.89 -2.48 11.08
N SER A 66 -3.15 -3.51 10.66
CA SER A 66 -2.88 -3.73 9.24
C SER A 66 -3.98 -4.55 8.58
N ARG A 67 -4.03 -4.45 7.23
CA ARG A 67 -4.88 -5.27 6.38
C ARG A 67 -4.08 -5.78 5.21
N ASN A 68 -4.46 -6.93 4.69
CA ASN A 68 -3.83 -7.52 3.51
C ASN A 68 -4.45 -6.91 2.26
N TYR A 69 -3.60 -6.30 1.43
CA TYR A 69 -4.01 -5.68 0.17
C TYR A 69 -3.48 -6.42 -1.06
N THR A 70 -2.98 -7.64 -0.86
CA THR A 70 -2.55 -8.50 -1.97
C THR A 70 -3.67 -8.66 -2.99
N GLY A 71 -3.37 -8.44 -4.26
CA GLY A 71 -4.35 -8.57 -5.34
C GLY A 71 -5.14 -7.31 -5.63
N PHE A 72 -4.89 -6.22 -4.89
CA PHE A 72 -5.52 -4.93 -5.17
C PHE A 72 -4.53 -3.95 -5.75
N ILE A 73 -5.02 -3.03 -6.58
CA ILE A 73 -4.22 -1.93 -7.11
C ILE A 73 -5.00 -0.62 -6.96
N PRO A 74 -4.31 0.50 -6.79
CA PRO A 74 -4.96 1.81 -6.76
C PRO A 74 -5.23 2.30 -8.19
N VAL A 75 -6.38 2.95 -8.38
CA VAL A 75 -6.71 3.61 -9.64
C VAL A 75 -7.26 5.00 -9.36
N ALA A 76 -6.97 5.93 -10.25
CA ALA A 76 -7.49 7.29 -10.11
C ALA A 76 -8.98 7.32 -10.47
N ASN A 77 -9.74 8.07 -9.67
CA ASN A 77 -11.15 8.32 -9.90
C ASN A 77 -11.41 9.78 -9.60
N GLY A 78 -11.23 10.64 -10.61
CA GLY A 78 -11.24 12.10 -10.42
C GLY A 78 -10.12 12.51 -9.47
N ASP A 79 -10.47 13.17 -8.37
CA ASP A 79 -9.51 13.58 -7.33
C ASP A 79 -9.31 12.51 -6.27
N ASN A 80 -9.96 11.37 -6.40
CA ASN A 80 -9.91 10.29 -5.44
C ASN A 80 -9.13 9.10 -6.00
N ILE A 81 -8.78 8.20 -5.10
CA ILE A 81 -8.13 6.94 -5.46
C ILE A 81 -9.01 5.80 -4.97
N ASP A 82 -9.36 4.90 -5.88
CA ASP A 82 -10.10 3.70 -5.55
C ASP A 82 -9.17 2.49 -5.56
N LEU A 83 -9.51 1.49 -4.76
CA LEU A 83 -8.83 0.20 -4.83
C LEU A 83 -9.68 -0.75 -5.66
N VAL A 84 -9.06 -1.38 -6.64
CA VAL A 84 -9.74 -2.37 -7.46
C VAL A 84 -8.98 -3.68 -7.39
N ARG A 85 -9.70 -4.78 -7.55
CA ARG A 85 -9.08 -6.09 -7.57
C ARG A 85 -8.40 -6.32 -8.93
N ARG A 86 -7.17 -6.74 -8.83
CA ARG A 86 -6.34 -7.04 -10.01
C ARG A 86 -6.80 -8.31 -10.74
#